data_cec93eeb26ee278adef720280be133e5
#
_entry.id   cec93eeb26ee278adef720280be133e5
#
_cell.length_a   1.000
_cell.length_b   1.000
_cell.length_c   1.000
_cell.angle_alpha   90.00
_cell.angle_beta   90.00
_cell.angle_gamma   90.00
#
_symmetry.space_group_name_H-M   'P 1'
#
loop_
_entity.id
_entity.type
_entity.pdbx_description
1 polymer ?
#
loop_
_entity_poly.entity_id
_entity_poly.type
_entity_poly.pdbx_seq_one_letter_code
_entity_poly.pdbx_strand_id
1 'polypeptide(L)'
;MLNRIEILSALHQIVDQKIQYFQNLIEDLRSSHTETKSSMGDKYETSREMLQQEIMQLQRQSDNVRQQKAVLNSVKESPNENISFGSIVKTSMGNFVIAISIAEFEVSGEKYMGISEQTPLAKELMGKSKTDSFIIQQKERQIFEIG
;
A
#
# COMPACT_ATOMS: atom_id res chain seq x y z
N MET A 1 14.53 -18.20 2.69
CA MET A 1 14.84 -17.41 3.87
C MET A 1 14.30 -16.00 3.73
N LEU A 2 13.67 -15.52 4.78
CA LEU A 2 13.00 -14.23 4.78
C LEU A 2 14.01 -13.10 4.81
N ASN A 3 14.02 -12.24 3.81
CA ASN A 3 14.85 -11.03 3.80
C ASN A 3 13.98 -9.82 4.09
N ARG A 4 13.87 -9.46 5.37
CA ARG A 4 13.02 -8.37 5.84
C ARG A 4 13.39 -7.03 5.18
N ILE A 5 14.67 -6.74 5.09
CA ILE A 5 15.14 -5.46 4.52
C ILE A 5 14.71 -5.34 3.06
N GLU A 6 14.91 -6.39 2.29
CA GLU A 6 14.56 -6.41 0.86
C GLU A 6 13.05 -6.27 0.64
N ILE A 7 12.26 -6.98 1.45
CA ILE A 7 10.79 -6.96 1.33
C ILE A 7 10.23 -5.58 1.70
N LEU A 8 10.69 -5.01 2.80
CA LEU A 8 10.25 -3.67 3.22
C LEU A 8 10.71 -2.61 2.24
N SER A 9 11.92 -2.74 1.69
CA SER A 9 12.44 -1.83 0.66
C SER A 9 11.56 -1.86 -0.59
N ALA A 10 11.12 -3.04 -1.00
CA ALA A 10 10.21 -3.19 -2.14
C ALA A 10 8.88 -2.47 -1.89
N LEU A 11 8.33 -2.57 -0.67
CA LEU A 11 7.11 -1.86 -0.31
C LEU A 11 7.30 -0.35 -0.37
N HIS A 12 8.39 0.17 0.17
CA HIS A 12 8.71 1.59 0.11
C HIS A 12 8.80 2.08 -1.34
N GLN A 13 9.44 1.30 -2.19
CA GLN A 13 9.56 1.63 -3.61
C GLN A 13 8.20 1.68 -4.31
N ILE A 14 7.32 0.72 -4.02
CA ILE A 14 5.96 0.71 -4.59
C ILE A 14 5.18 1.96 -4.17
N VAL A 15 5.24 2.31 -2.89
CA VAL A 15 4.54 3.49 -2.37
C VAL A 15 5.11 4.78 -2.97
N ASP A 16 6.43 4.89 -3.04
CA ASP A 16 7.09 6.07 -3.63
C ASP A 16 6.74 6.24 -5.10
N GLN A 17 6.66 5.15 -5.86
CA GLN A 17 6.25 5.18 -7.25
C GLN A 17 4.79 5.63 -7.40
N LYS A 18 3.90 5.21 -6.51
CA LYS A 18 2.51 5.66 -6.51
C LYS A 18 2.39 7.16 -6.21
N ILE A 19 3.15 7.66 -5.24
CA ILE A 19 3.19 9.08 -4.93
C ILE A 19 3.64 9.87 -6.16
N GLN A 20 4.70 9.45 -6.81
CA GLN A 20 5.22 10.10 -8.01
C GLN A 20 4.21 10.06 -9.15
N TYR A 21 3.53 8.95 -9.33
CA TYR A 21 2.49 8.78 -10.34
C TYR A 21 1.38 9.82 -10.16
N PHE A 22 0.85 9.97 -8.95
CA PHE A 22 -0.20 10.94 -8.69
C PHE A 22 0.29 12.38 -8.83
N GLN A 23 1.50 12.68 -8.40
CA GLN A 23 2.08 14.01 -8.58
C GLN A 23 2.18 14.37 -10.07
N ASN A 24 2.64 13.44 -10.89
CA ASN A 24 2.77 13.66 -12.33
C ASN A 24 1.41 13.86 -12.98
N LEU A 25 0.40 13.07 -12.61
CA LEU A 25 -0.96 13.24 -13.13
C LEU A 25 -1.54 14.61 -12.78
N ILE A 26 -1.38 15.03 -11.53
CA ILE A 26 -1.89 16.33 -11.06
C ILE A 26 -1.21 17.46 -11.83
N GLU A 27 0.11 17.37 -11.99
CA GLU A 27 0.89 18.37 -12.70
C GLU A 27 0.48 18.46 -14.18
N ASP A 28 0.29 17.32 -14.81
CA ASP A 28 -0.16 17.27 -16.21
C ASP A 28 -1.53 17.90 -16.38
N LEU A 29 -2.46 17.63 -15.47
CA LEU A 29 -3.79 18.23 -15.52
C LEU A 29 -3.74 19.73 -15.29
N ARG A 30 -2.90 20.22 -14.38
CA ARG A 30 -2.70 21.65 -14.16
C ARG A 30 -2.10 22.33 -15.39
N SER A 31 -1.16 21.71 -16.05
CA SER A 31 -0.56 22.23 -17.27
C SER A 31 -1.59 22.32 -18.41
N SER A 32 -2.40 21.27 -18.58
CA SER A 32 -3.49 21.28 -19.55
C SER A 32 -4.48 22.41 -19.30
N HIS A 33 -4.78 22.66 -18.04
CA HIS A 33 -5.68 23.76 -17.65
C HIS A 33 -5.10 25.12 -18.03
N THR A 34 -3.80 25.31 -17.89
CA THR A 34 -3.11 26.53 -18.26
C THR A 34 -3.11 26.75 -19.76
N GLU A 35 -2.92 25.71 -20.54
CA GLU A 35 -2.88 25.77 -21.99
C GLU A 35 -4.25 26.04 -22.62
N THR A 36 -5.35 25.60 -21.99
CA THR A 36 -6.69 25.74 -22.50
C THR A 36 -7.35 27.09 -22.17
N LYS A 37 -6.66 27.98 -21.52
CA LYS A 37 -7.19 29.27 -21.06
C LYS A 37 -7.57 30.23 -22.18
N SER A 38 -7.42 29.90 -23.42
CA SER A 38 -7.30 30.98 -24.42
C SER A 38 -8.52 31.26 -25.26
N SER A 39 -9.69 30.69 -25.16
CA SER A 39 -10.61 31.19 -26.13
C SER A 39 -12.04 30.70 -26.21
N MET A 40 -12.74 30.33 -25.20
CA MET A 40 -14.18 30.11 -25.47
C MET A 40 -15.05 30.08 -24.22
N GLY A 41 -15.41 31.20 -23.72
CA GLY A 41 -16.44 31.51 -22.73
C GLY A 41 -16.99 30.37 -21.88
N ASP A 42 -18.24 30.07 -22.06
CA ASP A 42 -19.00 29.20 -21.14
C ASP A 42 -18.64 27.72 -21.17
N LYS A 43 -18.16 27.21 -22.30
CA LYS A 43 -17.72 25.82 -22.40
C LYS A 43 -16.49 25.54 -21.54
N TYR A 44 -15.67 26.55 -21.32
CA TYR A 44 -14.45 26.42 -20.53
C TYR A 44 -14.72 26.41 -19.03
N GLU A 45 -15.72 27.11 -18.54
CA GLU A 45 -16.04 27.13 -17.13
C GLU A 45 -16.46 25.76 -16.62
N THR A 46 -17.31 25.05 -17.38
CA THR A 46 -17.73 23.69 -17.05
C THR A 46 -16.53 22.74 -17.09
N SER A 47 -15.68 22.89 -18.10
CA SER A 47 -14.46 22.09 -18.21
C SER A 47 -13.48 22.35 -17.08
N ARG A 48 -13.39 23.59 -16.61
CA ARG A 48 -12.56 23.97 -15.47
C ARG A 48 -13.05 23.33 -14.19
N GLU A 49 -14.36 23.36 -13.94
CA GLU A 49 -14.95 22.75 -12.76
C GLU A 49 -14.70 21.25 -12.75
N MET A 50 -14.91 20.56 -13.88
CA MET A 50 -14.64 19.14 -14.02
C MET A 50 -13.17 18.83 -13.78
N LEU A 51 -12.29 19.65 -14.35
CA LEU A 51 -10.85 19.49 -14.19
C LEU A 51 -10.41 19.68 -12.74
N GLN A 52 -10.96 20.70 -12.06
CA GLN A 52 -10.68 20.93 -10.66
C GLN A 52 -11.15 19.78 -9.78
N GLN A 53 -12.32 19.22 -10.05
CA GLN A 53 -12.83 18.06 -9.33
C GLN A 53 -11.92 16.86 -9.53
N GLU A 54 -11.44 16.63 -10.74
CA GLU A 54 -10.51 15.55 -11.04
C GLU A 54 -9.19 15.72 -10.29
N ILE A 55 -8.65 16.94 -10.28
CA ILE A 55 -7.43 17.25 -9.53
C ILE A 55 -7.63 17.01 -8.04
N MET A 56 -8.77 17.46 -7.49
CA MET A 56 -9.08 17.25 -6.07
C MET A 56 -9.16 15.76 -5.72
N GLN A 57 -9.77 14.97 -6.59
CA GLN A 57 -9.88 13.52 -6.39
C GLN A 57 -8.51 12.88 -6.40
N LEU A 58 -7.65 13.25 -7.34
CA LEU A 58 -6.28 12.75 -7.42
C LEU A 58 -5.47 13.18 -6.20
N GLN A 59 -5.68 14.40 -5.70
CA GLN A 59 -5.02 14.85 -4.47
C GLN A 59 -5.42 14.01 -3.26
N ARG A 60 -6.69 13.65 -3.14
CA ARG A 60 -7.16 12.77 -2.06
C ARG A 60 -6.48 11.39 -2.15
N GLN A 61 -6.38 10.85 -3.34
CA GLN A 61 -5.70 9.58 -3.56
C GLN A 61 -4.21 9.69 -3.23
N SER A 62 -3.58 10.78 -3.63
CA SER A 62 -2.18 11.06 -3.30
C SER A 62 -1.97 11.16 -1.79
N ASP A 63 -2.86 11.86 -1.11
CA ASP A 63 -2.80 12.01 0.36
C ASP A 63 -2.95 10.66 1.06
N ASN A 64 -3.83 9.79 0.57
CA ASN A 64 -3.98 8.44 1.10
C ASN A 64 -2.69 7.64 0.96
N VAL A 65 -2.03 7.74 -0.19
CA VAL A 65 -0.75 7.05 -0.41
C VAL A 65 0.34 7.62 0.50
N ARG A 66 0.35 8.94 0.72
CA ARG A 66 1.28 9.59 1.64
C ARG A 66 1.06 9.14 3.09
N GLN A 67 -0.19 8.91 3.49
CA GLN A 67 -0.50 8.33 4.79
C GLN A 67 0.02 6.90 4.90
N GLN A 68 -0.13 6.12 3.84
CA GLN A 68 0.46 4.78 3.77
C GLN A 68 1.99 4.83 3.94
N LYS A 69 2.64 5.81 3.31
CA LYS A 69 4.09 6.00 3.46
C LYS A 69 4.47 6.30 4.91
N ALA A 70 3.69 7.15 5.58
CA ALA A 70 3.92 7.48 6.98
C ALA A 70 3.79 6.23 7.87
N VAL A 71 2.76 5.41 7.64
CA VAL A 71 2.57 4.15 8.36
C VAL A 71 3.76 3.21 8.11
N LEU A 72 4.16 3.08 6.87
CA LEU A 72 5.29 2.22 6.49
C LEU A 72 6.60 2.69 7.13
N ASN A 73 6.81 4.00 7.24
CA ASN A 73 7.98 4.58 7.91
C ASN A 73 8.03 4.27 9.40
N SER A 74 6.89 3.95 10.02
CA SER A 74 6.82 3.60 11.44
C SER A 74 7.16 2.14 11.72
N VAL A 75 7.35 1.33 10.69
CA VAL A 75 7.74 -0.08 10.84
C VAL A 75 9.17 -0.16 11.38
N LYS A 76 9.37 -0.97 12.42
CA LYS A 76 10.68 -1.15 13.04
C LYS A 76 11.60 -1.97 12.13
N GLU A 77 12.89 -1.67 12.22
CA GLU A 77 13.90 -2.37 11.41
C GLU A 77 14.11 -3.82 11.85
N SER A 78 13.99 -4.08 13.13
CA SER A 78 14.26 -5.40 13.68
C SER A 78 13.05 -6.34 13.52
N PRO A 79 13.29 -7.64 13.25
CA PRO A 79 12.20 -8.61 13.15
C PRO A 79 11.55 -8.85 14.50
N ASN A 80 10.32 -9.36 14.45
CA ASN A 80 9.54 -9.69 15.62
C ASN A 80 9.48 -11.20 15.82
N GLU A 81 9.50 -11.66 17.06
CA GLU A 81 9.33 -13.08 17.36
C GLU A 81 7.88 -13.51 17.20
N ASN A 82 6.96 -12.70 17.71
CA ASN A 82 5.53 -12.93 17.53
C ASN A 82 4.99 -11.95 16.52
N ILE A 83 3.92 -12.34 15.84
CA ILE A 83 3.31 -11.50 14.80
C ILE A 83 2.76 -10.22 15.43
N SER A 84 3.21 -9.09 14.90
CA SER A 84 2.80 -7.76 15.30
C SER A 84 2.84 -6.82 14.11
N PHE A 85 2.53 -5.55 14.32
CA PHE A 85 2.67 -4.54 13.27
C PHE A 85 4.10 -4.56 12.70
N GLY A 86 4.19 -4.59 11.38
CA GLY A 86 5.47 -4.65 10.67
C GLY A 86 6.00 -6.06 10.43
N SER A 87 5.35 -7.08 10.95
CA SER A 87 5.78 -8.46 10.74
C SER A 87 5.56 -8.91 9.30
N ILE A 88 6.49 -9.72 8.82
CA ILE A 88 6.37 -10.43 7.55
C ILE A 88 6.08 -11.88 7.90
N VAL A 89 5.00 -12.43 7.35
CA VAL A 89 4.50 -13.75 7.73
C VAL A 89 4.37 -14.63 6.51
N LYS A 90 5.02 -15.78 6.51
CA LYS A 90 4.83 -16.81 5.49
C LYS A 90 3.85 -17.85 6.02
N THR A 91 2.80 -18.10 5.27
CA THR A 91 1.74 -19.03 5.67
C THR A 91 1.38 -19.97 4.54
N SER A 92 0.56 -20.97 4.86
CA SER A 92 0.05 -21.92 3.87
C SER A 92 -0.93 -21.28 2.86
N MET A 93 -1.47 -20.10 3.16
CA MET A 93 -2.34 -19.41 2.22
C MET A 93 -1.65 -18.25 1.48
N GLY A 94 -0.38 -17.98 1.76
CA GLY A 94 0.38 -16.93 1.13
C GLY A 94 1.31 -16.20 2.10
N ASN A 95 2.00 -15.22 1.58
CA ASN A 95 2.96 -14.42 2.35
C ASN A 95 2.43 -12.99 2.51
N PHE A 96 2.50 -12.46 3.72
CA PHE A 96 1.89 -11.19 4.06
C PHE A 96 2.85 -10.28 4.81
N VAL A 97 2.71 -8.98 4.59
CA VAL A 97 3.38 -7.94 5.39
C VAL A 97 2.28 -7.16 6.11
N ILE A 98 2.33 -7.12 7.43
CA ILE A 98 1.31 -6.43 8.23
C ILE A 98 1.75 -4.97 8.45
N ALA A 99 1.30 -4.10 7.59
CA ALA A 99 1.58 -2.66 7.67
C ALA A 99 0.53 -1.86 6.90
N ILE A 100 0.56 -1.93 5.60
CA ILE A 100 -0.35 -1.22 4.70
C ILE A 100 -0.96 -2.19 3.70
N SER A 101 -2.13 -1.83 3.16
CA SER A 101 -2.80 -2.64 2.14
C SER A 101 -2.17 -2.38 0.78
N ILE A 102 -1.47 -3.37 0.26
CA ILE A 102 -0.81 -3.32 -1.05
C ILE A 102 -1.15 -4.61 -1.78
N ALA A 103 -1.52 -4.49 -3.06
CA ALA A 103 -1.75 -5.64 -3.92
C ALA A 103 -0.47 -6.48 -4.04
N GLU A 104 -0.63 -7.70 -4.50
CA GLU A 104 0.47 -8.66 -4.64
C GLU A 104 1.68 -8.07 -5.33
N PHE A 105 2.85 -8.27 -4.73
CA PHE A 105 4.13 -7.88 -5.30
C PHE A 105 5.13 -9.01 -5.12
N GLU A 106 6.19 -8.98 -5.91
CA GLU A 106 7.17 -10.06 -5.95
C GLU A 106 8.54 -9.58 -5.48
N VAL A 107 9.19 -10.38 -4.64
CA VAL A 107 10.54 -10.14 -4.17
C VAL A 107 11.30 -11.47 -4.23
N SER A 108 12.38 -11.51 -4.98
CA SER A 108 13.24 -12.70 -5.10
C SER A 108 12.46 -13.96 -5.49
N GLY A 109 11.51 -13.81 -6.41
CA GLY A 109 10.72 -14.92 -6.94
C GLY A 109 9.55 -15.36 -6.07
N GLU A 110 9.35 -14.75 -4.91
CA GLU A 110 8.22 -15.04 -4.03
C GLU A 110 7.22 -13.89 -4.03
N LYS A 111 5.96 -14.23 -3.90
CA LYS A 111 4.86 -13.25 -3.90
C LYS A 111 4.45 -12.90 -2.48
N TYR A 112 4.21 -11.62 -2.26
CA TYR A 112 3.79 -11.07 -0.97
C TYR A 112 2.60 -10.13 -1.19
N MET A 113 1.81 -9.96 -0.14
CA MET A 113 0.71 -9.00 -0.13
C MET A 113 0.79 -8.18 1.14
N GLY A 114 0.63 -6.86 1.01
CA GLY A 114 0.51 -5.99 2.17
C GLY A 114 -0.91 -6.01 2.71
N ILE A 115 -1.05 -6.16 4.02
CA ILE A 115 -2.34 -6.08 4.71
C ILE A 115 -2.24 -5.11 5.88
N SER A 116 -3.32 -4.37 6.13
CA SER A 116 -3.37 -3.49 7.29
C SER A 116 -3.73 -4.29 8.55
N GLU A 117 -3.39 -3.76 9.71
CA GLU A 117 -3.74 -4.37 11.01
C GLU A 117 -5.24 -4.56 11.21
N GLN A 118 -6.04 -3.81 10.46
CA GLN A 118 -7.50 -3.79 10.62
C GLN A 118 -8.20 -4.91 9.86
N THR A 119 -7.48 -5.61 8.99
CA THR A 119 -8.08 -6.70 8.22
C THR A 119 -8.39 -7.90 9.13
N PRO A 120 -9.43 -8.69 8.80
CA PRO A 120 -9.70 -9.92 9.56
C PRO A 120 -8.51 -10.87 9.59
N LEU A 121 -7.79 -11.00 8.48
CA LEU A 121 -6.60 -11.86 8.42
C LEU A 121 -5.52 -11.40 9.37
N ALA A 122 -5.22 -10.09 9.39
CA ALA A 122 -4.23 -9.55 10.30
C ALA A 122 -4.61 -9.78 11.77
N LYS A 123 -5.88 -9.61 12.10
CA LYS A 123 -6.39 -9.83 13.46
C LYS A 123 -6.23 -11.29 13.90
N GLU A 124 -6.45 -12.23 12.99
CA GLU A 124 -6.25 -13.66 13.28
C GLU A 124 -4.77 -14.00 13.46
N LEU A 125 -3.87 -13.31 12.76
CA LEU A 125 -2.44 -13.57 12.84
C LEU A 125 -1.77 -12.92 14.06
N MET A 126 -2.27 -11.79 14.52
CA MET A 126 -1.62 -11.00 15.58
C MET A 126 -1.34 -11.81 16.84
N GLY A 127 -0.13 -11.70 17.35
CA GLY A 127 0.29 -12.35 18.59
C GLY A 127 0.73 -13.80 18.41
N LYS A 128 0.55 -14.39 17.25
CA LYS A 128 0.91 -15.79 17.02
C LYS A 128 2.41 -15.95 16.76
N SER A 129 2.90 -17.16 16.98
CA SER A 129 4.30 -17.53 16.83
C SER A 129 4.51 -18.41 15.61
N LYS A 130 5.76 -18.58 15.24
CA LYS A 130 6.16 -19.54 14.21
C LYS A 130 5.64 -20.95 14.59
N THR A 131 5.13 -21.66 13.61
CA THR A 131 4.51 -22.99 13.72
C THR A 131 3.09 -22.98 14.32
N ASP A 132 2.58 -21.84 14.76
CA ASP A 132 1.18 -21.75 15.18
C ASP A 132 0.26 -21.88 13.96
N SER A 133 -1.00 -22.20 14.23
CA SER A 133 -2.03 -22.21 13.20
C SER A 133 -3.01 -21.07 13.45
N PHE A 134 -3.75 -20.72 12.43
CA PHE A 134 -4.79 -19.70 12.49
C PHE A 134 -5.98 -20.16 11.65
N ILE A 135 -7.15 -19.63 11.95
CA ILE A 135 -8.39 -19.99 11.24
C ILE A 135 -8.89 -18.77 10.49
N ILE A 136 -9.07 -18.90 9.18
CA ILE A 136 -9.69 -17.88 8.33
C ILE A 136 -10.65 -18.59 7.38
N GLN A 137 -11.84 -18.02 7.18
CA GLN A 137 -12.88 -18.59 6.33
C GLN A 137 -13.18 -20.07 6.67
N GLN A 138 -13.22 -20.41 7.96
CA GLN A 138 -13.52 -21.72 8.51
C GLN A 138 -12.47 -22.80 8.14
N LYS A 139 -11.29 -22.38 7.68
CA LYS A 139 -10.20 -23.31 7.36
C LYS A 139 -9.00 -23.02 8.23
N GLU A 140 -8.38 -24.06 8.75
CA GLU A 140 -7.15 -23.98 9.50
C GLU A 140 -5.98 -23.80 8.54
N ARG A 141 -5.10 -22.83 8.88
CA ARG A 141 -3.91 -22.49 8.09
C ARG A 141 -2.69 -22.53 9.01
N GLN A 142 -1.53 -22.73 8.42
CA GLN A 142 -0.27 -22.86 9.15
C GLN A 142 0.63 -21.67 8.91
N ILE A 143 1.33 -21.25 9.97
CA ILE A 143 2.37 -20.23 9.90
C ILE A 143 3.71 -20.94 9.75
N PHE A 144 4.46 -20.60 8.70
CA PHE A 144 5.74 -21.22 8.39
C PHE A 144 6.93 -20.39 8.87
N GLU A 145 6.86 -19.07 8.74
CA GLU A 145 7.98 -18.19 9.04
C GLU A 145 7.49 -16.79 9.41
N ILE A 146 8.20 -16.14 10.32
CA ILE A 146 7.94 -14.77 10.78
C ILE A 146 9.24 -13.99 10.70
N GLY A 147 9.15 -12.79 10.15
CA GLY A 147 10.30 -11.88 10.08
C GLY A 147 9.96 -10.42 10.38
#